data_4904b3a1fbbb56c65561dcd5a1b768e6
#
_entry.id   4904b3a1fbbb56c65561dcd5a1b768e6
#
_cell.length_a   1.000
_cell.length_b   1.000
_cell.length_c   1.000
_cell.angle_alpha   90.00
_cell.angle_beta   90.00
_cell.angle_gamma   90.00
#
_symmetry.space_group_name_H-M   'P 1'
#
loop_
_entity.id
_entity.type
_entity.pdbx_description
1 polymer ?
#
loop_
_entity_poly.entity_id
_entity_poly.type
_entity_poly.pdbx_seq_one_letter_code
_entity_poly.pdbx_strand_id
1 'polypeptide(L)'
;AGHRGDIRERTPQEWQRAFHRERFGEKHFLGQKAVEQRHPGHGRATRIVPEDSPFAAMIDDLANSKFLGECGAILTGYFGSAAQVEPAARLVAALKAKNPQALYLCDPVIGDSGGLYVSEAIASAIRDHLLPTADIITPNRFELEWLAGKALPENPSLADASLSFGAKL
;
A
#
# COMPACT_ATOMS: atom_id res chain seq x y z
N ALA A 1 -28.63 -13.83 -13.25
CA ALA A 1 -28.49 -12.43 -13.65
C ALA A 1 -27.73 -11.70 -12.53
N GLY A 2 -26.41 -11.66 -12.62
CA GLY A 2 -25.56 -11.00 -11.65
C GLY A 2 -25.50 -9.50 -11.96
N HIS A 3 -25.78 -8.68 -10.96
CA HIS A 3 -25.59 -7.24 -11.01
C HIS A 3 -24.08 -6.96 -11.17
N ARG A 4 -23.67 -6.54 -12.35
CA ARG A 4 -22.41 -5.82 -12.55
C ARG A 4 -22.65 -4.40 -12.05
N GLY A 5 -22.36 -4.15 -10.78
CA GLY A 5 -22.29 -2.80 -10.24
C GLY A 5 -21.23 -2.00 -10.99
N ASP A 6 -21.59 -0.79 -11.34
CA ASP A 6 -20.77 0.12 -12.13
C ASP A 6 -19.44 0.41 -11.40
N ILE A 7 -18.34 0.05 -12.07
CA ILE A 7 -16.97 0.15 -11.54
C ILE A 7 -16.51 1.62 -11.39
N ARG A 8 -17.26 2.58 -11.92
CA ARG A 8 -16.81 3.97 -12.13
C ARG A 8 -17.07 4.94 -10.98
N GLU A 9 -17.82 4.54 -9.94
CA GLU A 9 -18.29 5.49 -8.91
C GLU A 9 -17.80 5.21 -7.48
N ARG A 10 -16.90 4.27 -7.26
CA ARG A 10 -16.43 3.98 -5.90
C ARG A 10 -15.21 4.81 -5.54
N THR A 11 -15.22 5.39 -4.35
CA THR A 11 -14.04 6.04 -3.77
C THR A 11 -12.92 5.02 -3.50
N PRO A 12 -11.65 5.44 -3.39
CA PRO A 12 -10.54 4.54 -3.05
C PRO A 12 -10.81 3.72 -1.78
N GLN A 13 -11.48 4.32 -0.78
CA GLN A 13 -11.82 3.63 0.48
C GLN A 13 -12.93 2.59 0.29
N GLU A 14 -13.87 2.83 -0.63
CA GLU A 14 -14.90 1.85 -0.98
C GLU A 14 -14.33 0.69 -1.78
N TRP A 15 -13.33 0.95 -2.64
CA TRP A 15 -12.57 -0.09 -3.32
C TRP A 15 -11.79 -0.96 -2.33
N GLN A 16 -11.10 -0.35 -1.36
CA GLN A 16 -10.41 -1.09 -0.29
C GLN A 16 -11.38 -1.98 0.48
N ARG A 17 -12.57 -1.47 0.87
CA ARG A 17 -13.58 -2.25 1.60
C ARG A 17 -14.21 -3.36 0.74
N ALA A 18 -14.48 -3.09 -0.53
CA ALA A 18 -15.05 -4.09 -1.45
C ALA A 18 -14.05 -5.21 -1.74
N PHE A 19 -12.79 -4.86 -2.00
CA PHE A 19 -11.71 -5.81 -2.21
C PHE A 19 -11.52 -6.74 -1.00
N HIS A 20 -11.58 -6.19 0.22
CA HIS A 20 -11.52 -6.99 1.44
C HIS A 20 -12.70 -7.94 1.60
N ARG A 21 -13.93 -7.47 1.35
CA ARG A 21 -15.14 -8.24 1.61
C ARG A 21 -15.38 -9.35 0.60
N GLU A 22 -15.14 -9.08 -0.68
CA GLU A 22 -15.48 -10.02 -1.77
C GLU A 22 -14.43 -11.11 -1.99
N ARG A 23 -13.16 -10.85 -1.65
CA ARG A 23 -12.07 -11.77 -1.98
C ARG A 23 -11.47 -12.54 -0.80
N PHE A 24 -11.52 -11.99 0.40
CA PHE A 24 -10.77 -12.54 1.55
C PHE A 24 -11.63 -13.07 2.70
N GLY A 25 -12.96 -12.89 2.69
CA GLY A 25 -13.78 -13.22 3.84
C GLY A 25 -13.29 -12.52 5.12
N GLU A 26 -13.89 -12.81 6.27
CA GLU A 26 -13.55 -12.15 7.56
C GLU A 26 -12.22 -12.58 8.18
N LYS A 27 -11.34 -13.29 7.47
CA LYS A 27 -10.13 -13.88 8.05
C LYS A 27 -8.88 -13.07 7.79
N HIS A 28 -8.34 -12.57 8.88
CA HIS A 28 -6.97 -12.09 9.10
C HIS A 28 -6.58 -10.75 8.47
N PHE A 29 -6.91 -9.69 9.21
CA PHE A 29 -6.26 -8.40 9.07
C PHE A 29 -5.21 -8.26 10.18
N LEU A 30 -3.93 -8.22 9.80
CA LEU A 30 -2.83 -7.82 10.67
C LEU A 30 -2.17 -6.59 10.06
N GLY A 31 -2.50 -5.43 10.60
CA GLY A 31 -1.89 -4.19 10.19
C GLY A 31 -1.85 -3.22 11.36
N GLN A 32 -0.67 -2.75 11.75
CA GLN A 32 -0.55 -1.64 12.65
C GLN A 32 -0.62 -0.34 11.84
N LYS A 33 -1.78 0.32 11.88
CA LYS A 33 -1.88 1.74 11.52
C LYS A 33 -1.22 2.55 12.62
N ALA A 34 -0.55 3.64 12.25
CA ALA A 34 -0.35 4.72 13.21
C ALA A 34 -1.72 5.05 13.82
N VAL A 35 -1.82 5.08 15.15
CA VAL A 35 -3.08 5.40 15.80
C VAL A 35 -3.27 6.91 15.71
N GLU A 36 -4.13 7.34 14.80
CA GLU A 36 -4.53 8.73 14.65
C GLU A 36 -5.86 8.95 15.34
N GLN A 37 -5.91 9.93 16.24
CA GLN A 37 -7.16 10.30 16.95
C GLN A 37 -8.10 11.13 16.08
N ARG A 38 -7.64 11.62 14.93
CA ARG A 38 -8.40 12.57 14.10
C ARG A 38 -8.04 12.39 12.62
N HIS A 39 -9.04 12.52 11.75
CA HIS A 39 -8.79 12.50 10.30
C HIS A 39 -7.92 13.72 9.90
N PRO A 40 -6.91 13.56 9.03
CA PRO A 40 -5.98 14.64 8.63
C PRO A 40 -6.69 15.91 8.15
N GLY A 41 -7.86 15.80 7.52
CA GLY A 41 -8.67 16.93 7.07
C GLY A 41 -9.24 17.82 8.19
N HIS A 42 -9.09 17.43 9.47
CA HIS A 42 -9.56 18.19 10.63
C HIS A 42 -8.42 18.83 11.45
N GLY A 43 -7.25 19.00 10.85
CA GLY A 43 -6.07 19.59 11.47
C GLY A 43 -5.05 18.56 11.95
N ARG A 44 -3.94 19.03 12.53
CA ARG A 44 -2.85 18.18 12.99
C ARG A 44 -3.35 17.18 14.05
N ALA A 45 -3.29 15.90 13.73
CA ALA A 45 -3.58 14.83 14.68
C ALA A 45 -2.33 14.46 15.49
N THR A 46 -2.53 14.14 16.77
CA THR A 46 -1.50 13.42 17.52
C THR A 46 -1.44 11.99 17.01
N ARG A 47 -0.25 11.54 16.64
CA ARG A 47 -0.04 10.18 16.13
C ARG A 47 1.03 9.47 16.95
N ILE A 48 0.88 8.17 17.10
CA ILE A 48 1.90 7.28 17.64
C ILE A 48 2.48 6.48 16.47
N VAL A 49 3.78 6.61 16.26
CA VAL A 49 4.52 5.79 15.30
C VAL A 49 5.27 4.74 16.12
N PRO A 50 5.10 3.45 15.83
CA PRO A 50 5.91 2.41 16.47
C PRO A 50 7.39 2.66 16.25
N GLU A 51 8.22 2.37 17.25
CA GLU A 51 9.66 2.37 17.07
C GLU A 51 10.08 1.33 16.03
N ASP A 52 11.15 1.63 15.28
CA ASP A 52 11.57 0.82 14.14
C ASP A 52 11.96 -0.61 14.55
N SER A 53 12.66 -0.78 15.66
CA SER A 53 13.12 -2.11 16.11
C SER A 53 11.97 -3.03 16.55
N PRO A 54 11.02 -2.63 17.41
CA PRO A 54 9.83 -3.43 17.70
C PRO A 54 8.97 -3.70 16.47
N PHE A 55 8.85 -2.74 15.55
CA PHE A 55 8.13 -2.94 14.30
C PHE A 55 8.80 -4.03 13.45
N ALA A 56 10.12 -3.95 13.26
CA ALA A 56 10.86 -4.95 12.51
C ALA A 56 10.73 -6.35 13.12
N ALA A 57 10.86 -6.47 14.45
CA ALA A 57 10.70 -7.73 15.14
C ALA A 57 9.30 -8.34 14.93
N MET A 58 8.24 -7.53 15.04
CA MET A 58 6.87 -7.97 14.76
C MET A 58 6.71 -8.46 13.32
N ILE A 59 7.29 -7.77 12.36
CA ILE A 59 7.25 -8.18 10.95
C ILE A 59 8.01 -9.49 10.73
N ASP A 60 9.17 -9.65 11.38
CA ASP A 60 9.96 -10.89 11.29
C ASP A 60 9.22 -12.08 11.92
N ASP A 61 8.50 -11.89 13.02
CA ASP A 61 7.62 -12.91 13.61
C ASP A 61 6.51 -13.33 12.62
N LEU A 62 5.89 -12.37 11.94
CA LEU A 62 4.89 -12.65 10.90
C LEU A 62 5.51 -13.41 9.71
N ALA A 63 6.68 -12.99 9.24
CA ALA A 63 7.38 -13.63 8.12
C ALA A 63 7.75 -15.08 8.42
N ASN A 64 8.07 -15.38 9.68
CA ASN A 64 8.40 -16.73 10.15
C ASN A 64 7.17 -17.56 10.55
N SER A 65 5.98 -16.96 10.59
CA SER A 65 4.75 -17.67 10.94
C SER A 65 4.45 -18.83 9.98
N LYS A 66 4.07 -19.98 10.54
CA LYS A 66 3.60 -21.11 9.73
C LYS A 66 2.30 -20.82 8.97
N PHE A 67 1.52 -19.85 9.43
CA PHE A 67 0.24 -19.46 8.81
C PHE A 67 0.40 -18.44 7.68
N LEU A 68 1.59 -17.87 7.47
CA LEU A 68 1.78 -16.85 6.43
C LEU A 68 1.39 -17.38 5.04
N GLY A 69 1.67 -18.66 4.74
CA GLY A 69 1.31 -19.27 3.46
C GLY A 69 -0.21 -19.43 3.23
N GLU A 70 -1.04 -19.29 4.27
CA GLU A 70 -2.51 -19.30 4.17
C GLU A 70 -3.07 -17.92 3.78
N CYS A 71 -2.24 -16.86 3.87
CA CYS A 71 -2.65 -15.52 3.47
C CYS A 71 -2.77 -15.42 1.96
N GLY A 72 -3.89 -14.93 1.47
CA GLY A 72 -4.13 -14.70 0.04
C GLY A 72 -3.66 -13.34 -0.45
N ALA A 73 -3.36 -12.39 0.43
CA ALA A 73 -2.85 -11.08 0.07
C ALA A 73 -2.17 -10.37 1.23
N ILE A 74 -1.32 -9.39 0.87
CA ILE A 74 -0.83 -8.32 1.75
C ILE A 74 -1.24 -6.97 1.14
N LEU A 75 -1.61 -6.05 2.02
CA LEU A 75 -1.79 -4.64 1.69
C LEU A 75 -0.85 -3.82 2.56
N THR A 76 -0.09 -2.92 1.94
CA THR A 76 0.66 -1.88 2.65
C THR A 76 0.06 -0.51 2.36
N GLY A 77 0.18 0.40 3.33
CA GLY A 77 -0.31 1.77 3.24
C GLY A 77 0.72 2.74 3.82
N TYR A 78 0.26 3.64 4.70
CA TYR A 78 1.09 4.65 5.35
C TYR A 78 2.22 4.05 6.18
N PHE A 79 3.43 4.62 6.01
CA PHE A 79 4.61 4.34 6.83
C PHE A 79 5.00 5.57 7.66
N GLY A 80 5.33 5.34 8.92
CA GLY A 80 5.76 6.39 9.84
C GLY A 80 7.27 6.69 9.80
N SER A 81 8.06 5.72 9.30
CA SER A 81 9.52 5.78 9.19
C SER A 81 10.00 5.05 7.94
N ALA A 82 11.08 5.53 7.33
CA ALA A 82 11.71 4.85 6.19
C ALA A 82 12.27 3.47 6.57
N ALA A 83 12.72 3.30 7.82
CA ALA A 83 13.23 2.03 8.32
C ALA A 83 12.17 0.93 8.46
N GLN A 84 10.87 1.27 8.42
CA GLN A 84 9.77 0.31 8.42
C GLN A 84 9.50 -0.32 7.06
N VAL A 85 9.96 0.31 5.98
CA VAL A 85 9.65 -0.10 4.60
C VAL A 85 10.35 -1.40 4.23
N GLU A 86 11.63 -1.54 4.55
CA GLU A 86 12.40 -2.74 4.24
C GLU A 86 11.88 -4.00 4.95
N PRO A 87 11.59 -3.99 6.27
CA PRO A 87 10.91 -5.10 6.92
C PRO A 87 9.60 -5.50 6.22
N ALA A 88 8.77 -4.52 5.83
CA ALA A 88 7.54 -4.79 5.11
C ALA A 88 7.80 -5.47 3.74
N ALA A 89 8.83 -5.04 3.01
CA ALA A 89 9.22 -5.67 1.75
C ALA A 89 9.68 -7.13 1.97
N ARG A 90 10.42 -7.41 3.07
CA ARG A 90 10.78 -8.79 3.44
C ARG A 90 9.56 -9.66 3.73
N LEU A 91 8.54 -9.12 4.41
CA LEU A 91 7.29 -9.86 4.65
C LEU A 91 6.57 -10.19 3.34
N VAL A 92 6.48 -9.23 2.41
CA VAL A 92 5.91 -9.47 1.07
C VAL A 92 6.67 -10.59 0.36
N ALA A 93 7.99 -10.54 0.35
CA ALA A 93 8.82 -11.58 -0.26
C ALA A 93 8.61 -12.95 0.40
N ALA A 94 8.52 -13.01 1.73
CA ALA A 94 8.25 -14.23 2.47
C ALA A 94 6.86 -14.82 2.15
N LEU A 95 5.83 -13.97 2.02
CA LEU A 95 4.51 -14.42 1.57
C LEU A 95 4.57 -14.99 0.16
N LYS A 96 5.14 -14.27 -0.79
CA LYS A 96 5.25 -14.72 -2.19
C LYS A 96 6.02 -16.02 -2.31
N ALA A 97 7.04 -16.24 -1.46
CA ALA A 97 7.78 -17.51 -1.42
C ALA A 97 6.93 -18.67 -0.89
N LYS A 98 6.07 -18.44 0.11
CA LYS A 98 5.18 -19.47 0.70
C LYS A 98 3.88 -19.66 -0.09
N ASN A 99 3.37 -18.61 -0.71
CA ASN A 99 2.16 -18.62 -1.53
C ASN A 99 2.38 -17.74 -2.79
N PRO A 100 2.87 -18.31 -3.91
CA PRO A 100 3.10 -17.55 -5.14
C PRO A 100 1.84 -16.93 -5.77
N GLN A 101 0.65 -17.40 -5.39
CA GLN A 101 -0.63 -16.85 -5.87
C GLN A 101 -1.15 -15.68 -5.00
N ALA A 102 -0.51 -15.42 -3.86
CA ALA A 102 -0.89 -14.30 -3.03
C ALA A 102 -0.66 -12.97 -3.75
N LEU A 103 -1.58 -12.03 -3.55
CA LEU A 103 -1.48 -10.69 -4.14
C LEU A 103 -0.83 -9.71 -3.17
N TYR A 104 0.01 -8.84 -3.71
CA TYR A 104 0.51 -7.68 -2.98
C TYR A 104 -0.06 -6.40 -3.55
N LEU A 105 -0.80 -5.65 -2.72
CA LEU A 105 -1.32 -4.32 -3.03
C LEU A 105 -0.51 -3.27 -2.26
N CYS A 106 0.08 -2.33 -2.99
CA CYS A 106 0.78 -1.19 -2.43
C CYS A 106 -0.08 0.07 -2.60
N ASP A 107 -0.56 0.62 -1.48
CA ASP A 107 -1.16 1.95 -1.40
C ASP A 107 -0.08 2.90 -0.87
N PRO A 108 0.54 3.75 -1.70
CA PRO A 108 1.76 4.44 -1.30
C PRO A 108 1.56 5.49 -0.20
N VAL A 109 0.40 6.11 -0.09
CA VAL A 109 0.01 7.11 0.92
C VAL A 109 1.15 8.09 1.28
N ILE A 110 1.74 8.73 0.26
CA ILE A 110 2.88 9.62 0.45
C ILE A 110 2.54 11.10 0.38
N GLY A 111 1.43 11.46 -0.26
CA GLY A 111 1.08 12.86 -0.47
C GLY A 111 -0.19 13.08 -1.27
N ASP A 112 -0.50 14.36 -1.51
CA ASP A 112 -1.57 14.80 -2.41
C ASP A 112 -1.17 16.10 -3.14
N SER A 113 -2.14 16.79 -3.73
CA SER A 113 -1.92 18.07 -4.42
C SER A 113 -1.29 19.16 -3.54
N GLY A 114 -1.30 19.01 -2.22
CA GLY A 114 -0.63 19.90 -1.27
C GLY A 114 0.84 19.56 -1.01
N GLY A 115 1.33 18.44 -1.53
CA GLY A 115 2.70 17.97 -1.36
C GLY A 115 2.80 16.67 -0.56
N LEU A 116 4.03 16.32 -0.17
CA LEU A 116 4.28 15.12 0.62
C LEU A 116 3.77 15.25 2.06
N TYR A 117 3.09 14.20 2.56
CA TYR A 117 2.74 14.04 3.99
C TYR A 117 3.87 13.39 4.78
N VAL A 118 4.72 12.64 4.10
CA VAL A 118 5.85 11.90 4.65
C VAL A 118 7.16 12.54 4.23
N SER A 119 8.26 12.14 4.87
CA SER A 119 9.58 12.56 4.39
C SER A 119 9.90 11.95 3.03
N GLU A 120 10.73 12.64 2.25
CA GLU A 120 11.20 12.14 0.96
C GLU A 120 11.91 10.78 1.09
N ALA A 121 12.57 10.53 2.23
CA ALA A 121 13.19 9.24 2.52
C ALA A 121 12.17 8.10 2.59
N ILE A 122 10.99 8.34 3.18
CA ILE A 122 9.90 7.34 3.21
C ILE A 122 9.37 7.10 1.81
N ALA A 123 9.07 8.17 1.08
CA ALA A 123 8.53 8.07 -0.27
C ALA A 123 9.49 7.34 -1.22
N SER A 124 10.80 7.66 -1.14
CA SER A 124 11.84 6.97 -1.91
C SER A 124 11.96 5.50 -1.53
N ALA A 125 11.93 5.17 -0.23
CA ALA A 125 11.99 3.78 0.21
C ALA A 125 10.80 2.96 -0.32
N ILE A 126 9.58 3.52 -0.32
CA ILE A 126 8.39 2.87 -0.90
C ILE A 126 8.60 2.64 -2.39
N ARG A 127 9.07 3.66 -3.15
CA ARG A 127 9.35 3.54 -4.58
C ARG A 127 10.37 2.44 -4.87
N ASP A 128 11.44 2.37 -4.09
CA ASP A 128 12.59 1.54 -4.40
C ASP A 128 12.43 0.09 -3.91
N HIS A 129 11.68 -0.14 -2.82
CA HIS A 129 11.58 -1.46 -2.19
C HIS A 129 10.20 -2.12 -2.32
N LEU A 130 9.12 -1.37 -2.39
CA LEU A 130 7.76 -1.93 -2.39
C LEU A 130 7.12 -1.95 -3.77
N LEU A 131 7.18 -0.84 -4.51
CA LEU A 131 6.54 -0.75 -5.82
C LEU A 131 7.01 -1.84 -6.81
N PRO A 132 8.32 -2.19 -6.90
CA PRO A 132 8.77 -3.20 -7.86
C PRO A 132 8.19 -4.61 -7.62
N THR A 133 7.67 -4.87 -6.42
CA THR A 133 7.12 -6.17 -6.02
C THR A 133 5.60 -6.20 -6.00
N ALA A 134 4.95 -5.04 -6.21
CA ALA A 134 3.51 -4.92 -6.14
C ALA A 134 2.82 -5.52 -7.38
N ASP A 135 1.76 -6.29 -7.16
CA ASP A 135 0.85 -6.73 -8.22
C ASP A 135 -0.18 -5.65 -8.55
N ILE A 136 -0.53 -4.84 -7.55
CA ILE A 136 -1.51 -3.76 -7.67
C ILE A 136 -0.97 -2.55 -6.92
N ILE A 137 -1.09 -1.38 -7.51
CA ILE A 137 -0.79 -0.09 -6.88
C ILE A 137 -2.01 0.82 -6.94
N THR A 138 -2.23 1.65 -5.90
CA THR A 138 -3.39 2.54 -5.81
C THR A 138 -2.98 4.00 -5.52
N PRO A 139 -2.04 4.59 -6.27
CA PRO A 139 -1.61 5.95 -6.05
C PRO A 139 -2.71 6.93 -6.51
N ASN A 140 -2.83 8.08 -5.84
CA ASN A 140 -3.47 9.24 -6.40
C ASN A 140 -2.57 9.88 -7.48
N ARG A 141 -3.08 10.91 -8.19
CA ARG A 141 -2.32 11.55 -9.28
C ARG A 141 -0.98 12.11 -8.83
N PHE A 142 -0.94 12.83 -7.69
CA PHE A 142 0.28 13.41 -7.15
C PHE A 142 1.32 12.32 -6.83
N GLU A 143 0.88 11.27 -6.16
CA GLU A 143 1.72 10.12 -5.82
C GLU A 143 2.28 9.44 -7.07
N LEU A 144 1.43 9.26 -8.09
CA LEU A 144 1.83 8.64 -9.34
C LEU A 144 2.92 9.47 -10.04
N GLU A 145 2.74 10.80 -10.13
CA GLU A 145 3.71 11.71 -10.74
C GLU A 145 5.02 11.75 -9.95
N TRP A 146 4.92 11.80 -8.62
CA TRP A 146 6.09 11.83 -7.74
C TRP A 146 6.91 10.54 -7.84
N LEU A 147 6.25 9.40 -7.74
CA LEU A 147 6.88 8.08 -7.82
C LEU A 147 7.48 7.78 -9.19
N ALA A 148 6.84 8.27 -10.26
CA ALA A 148 7.32 8.15 -11.63
C ALA A 148 8.43 9.15 -11.98
N GLY A 149 8.62 10.19 -11.16
CA GLY A 149 9.56 11.27 -11.43
C GLY A 149 9.22 12.13 -12.66
N LYS A 150 7.95 12.11 -13.11
CA LYS A 150 7.48 12.86 -14.27
C LYS A 150 6.01 13.26 -14.13
N ALA A 151 5.66 14.42 -14.71
CA ALA A 151 4.27 14.84 -14.80
C ALA A 151 3.48 13.95 -15.76
N LEU A 152 2.21 13.72 -15.43
CA LEU A 152 1.25 13.05 -16.31
C LEU A 152 0.49 14.09 -17.15
N PRO A 153 0.01 13.72 -18.35
CA PRO A 153 -0.88 14.56 -19.13
C PRO A 153 -2.15 14.88 -18.34
N GLU A 154 -2.87 15.93 -18.74
CA GLU A 154 -4.08 16.39 -18.02
C GLU A 154 -5.15 15.28 -17.90
N ASN A 155 -5.28 14.47 -18.95
CA ASN A 155 -6.15 13.29 -19.00
C ASN A 155 -5.31 12.03 -19.27
N PRO A 156 -4.64 11.47 -18.24
CA PRO A 156 -3.78 10.32 -18.43
C PRO A 156 -4.58 9.08 -18.80
N SER A 157 -4.10 8.34 -19.79
CA SER A 157 -4.60 7.00 -20.07
C SER A 157 -4.03 5.99 -19.08
N LEU A 158 -4.65 4.80 -19.00
CA LEU A 158 -4.07 3.68 -18.24
C LEU A 158 -2.67 3.31 -18.74
N ALA A 159 -2.41 3.48 -20.05
CA ALA A 159 -1.09 3.26 -20.63
C ALA A 159 -0.05 4.26 -20.12
N ASP A 160 -0.41 5.53 -19.93
CA ASP A 160 0.51 6.54 -19.37
C ASP A 160 0.92 6.19 -17.94
N ALA A 161 -0.03 5.70 -17.13
CA ALA A 161 0.24 5.24 -15.78
C ALA A 161 1.13 3.99 -15.76
N SER A 162 0.86 3.01 -16.61
CA SER A 162 1.60 1.74 -16.70
C SER A 162 3.05 1.93 -17.15
N LEU A 163 3.27 2.76 -18.18
CA LEU A 163 4.61 3.06 -18.69
C LEU A 163 5.49 3.77 -17.66
N SER A 164 4.87 4.38 -16.63
CA SER A 164 5.59 5.09 -15.59
C SER A 164 6.31 4.17 -14.62
N PHE A 165 5.85 2.93 -14.44
CA PHE A 165 6.39 2.00 -13.45
C PHE A 165 7.00 0.72 -14.02
N GLY A 166 7.00 0.54 -15.34
CA GLY A 166 7.40 -0.73 -15.94
C GLY A 166 6.51 -1.91 -15.47
N ALA A 167 5.38 -1.61 -14.88
CA ALA A 167 4.47 -2.60 -14.36
C ALA A 167 3.80 -3.38 -15.50
N LYS A 168 3.80 -4.68 -15.37
CA LYS A 168 2.91 -5.54 -16.16
C LYS A 168 1.50 -5.34 -15.57
N LEU A 169 0.61 -4.71 -16.34
CA LEU A 169 -0.82 -4.72 -16.10
C LEU A 169 -1.41 -6.08 -16.41
#